data_bbad017f424c67e8a0593c2946e0b62c
#
_entry.id   bbad017f424c67e8a0593c2946e0b62c
#
_cell.length_a   1.000
_cell.length_b   1.000
_cell.length_c   1.000
_cell.angle_alpha   90.00
_cell.angle_beta   90.00
_cell.angle_gamma   90.00
#
_symmetry.space_group_name_H-M   'P 1'
#
loop_
_entity.id
_entity.type
_entity.pdbx_description
1 polymer ?
#
loop_
_entity_poly.entity_id
_entity_poly.type
_entity_poly.pdbx_seq_one_letter_code
_entity_poly.pdbx_strand_id
1 'polypeptide(L)'
;MNIAQNPNSELSHFAVNTPQVFEIPETFRETARQVQEAMMQYSCAIREFKTKLEVLNDELSMRNARNPIEMIKARVKKPKSIVEKLQRRGLPLSIESMESNLDDIAGVRVICSFVDDIYEISRMLERQDDVTIIAIKDYIKAPKENGYRSYHMIVEVPVFFSSS
;
A
#
# COMPACT_ATOMS: atom_id res chain seq x y z
N MET A 1 67.89 17.00 -53.16
CA MET A 1 67.59 16.05 -52.08
C MET A 1 66.31 16.50 -51.37
N ASN A 2 65.28 15.74 -51.56
CA ASN A 2 63.94 16.11 -51.11
C ASN A 2 63.70 15.73 -49.65
N ILE A 3 63.29 16.71 -48.87
CA ILE A 3 62.76 16.49 -47.53
C ILE A 3 61.24 16.47 -47.66
N ALA A 4 60.64 15.33 -47.48
CA ALA A 4 59.19 15.19 -47.48
C ALA A 4 58.63 15.71 -46.13
N GLN A 5 57.82 16.70 -46.25
CA GLN A 5 56.95 17.15 -45.15
C GLN A 5 55.78 16.18 -45.02
N ASN A 6 55.55 15.73 -43.83
CA ASN A 6 54.37 14.99 -43.49
C ASN A 6 53.38 15.91 -42.70
N PRO A 7 52.24 16.30 -43.27
CA PRO A 7 51.21 17.01 -42.54
C PRO A 7 50.03 16.07 -42.29
N ASN A 8 50.08 15.34 -41.23
CA ASN A 8 48.87 14.72 -40.72
C ASN A 8 48.85 14.84 -39.17
N SER A 9 48.47 16.01 -38.74
CA SER A 9 47.89 16.18 -37.42
C SER A 9 46.41 15.81 -37.53
N GLU A 10 46.10 14.56 -37.32
CA GLU A 10 44.73 14.15 -37.09
C GLU A 10 44.30 14.72 -35.75
N LEU A 11 43.56 15.82 -35.82
CA LEU A 11 42.68 16.27 -34.72
C LEU A 11 41.60 15.21 -34.61
N SER A 12 41.82 14.27 -33.70
CA SER A 12 40.77 13.37 -33.26
C SER A 12 39.60 14.20 -32.76
N HIS A 13 38.51 14.13 -33.49
CA HIS A 13 37.21 14.60 -33.03
C HIS A 13 36.86 13.87 -31.74
N PHE A 14 37.02 14.53 -30.61
CA PHE A 14 36.32 14.15 -29.42
C PHE A 14 34.84 14.41 -29.69
N ALA A 15 34.13 13.38 -30.10
CA ALA A 15 32.69 13.36 -30.08
C ALA A 15 32.29 13.51 -28.61
N VAL A 16 31.87 14.73 -28.22
CA VAL A 16 31.21 14.98 -26.95
C VAL A 16 29.92 14.17 -27.03
N ASN A 17 29.90 13.03 -26.35
CA ASN A 17 28.66 12.32 -26.11
C ASN A 17 27.73 13.23 -25.34
N THR A 18 26.89 13.94 -26.05
CA THR A 18 25.73 14.61 -25.46
C THR A 18 24.93 13.52 -24.76
N PRO A 19 24.65 13.61 -23.46
CA PRO A 19 23.81 12.63 -22.80
C PRO A 19 22.49 12.59 -23.56
N GLN A 20 22.17 11.44 -24.13
CA GLN A 20 20.85 11.23 -24.69
C GLN A 20 19.88 11.41 -23.53
N VAL A 21 19.13 12.50 -23.56
CA VAL A 21 18.00 12.71 -22.67
C VAL A 21 16.99 11.66 -23.07
N PHE A 22 16.90 10.60 -22.29
CA PHE A 22 15.84 9.61 -22.43
C PHE A 22 14.51 10.31 -22.13
N GLU A 23 13.79 10.66 -23.18
CA GLU A 23 12.42 11.12 -23.02
C GLU A 23 11.56 9.93 -22.56
N ILE A 24 11.11 9.99 -21.31
CA ILE A 24 10.18 9.00 -20.77
C ILE A 24 8.84 9.16 -21.51
N PRO A 25 8.33 8.09 -22.15
CA PRO A 25 7.05 8.15 -22.86
C PRO A 25 5.93 8.70 -21.97
N GLU A 26 5.05 9.51 -22.54
CA GLU A 26 3.92 10.12 -21.83
C GLU A 26 3.02 9.06 -21.15
N THR A 27 2.77 7.93 -21.82
CA THR A 27 2.03 6.79 -21.25
C THR A 27 2.67 6.25 -19.98
N PHE A 28 3.99 6.21 -19.91
CA PHE A 28 4.70 5.76 -18.71
C PHE A 28 4.59 6.78 -17.57
N ARG A 29 4.68 8.08 -17.89
CA ARG A 29 4.49 9.16 -16.91
C ARG A 29 3.09 9.13 -16.32
N GLU A 30 2.07 8.95 -17.15
CA GLU A 30 0.67 8.88 -16.73
C GLU A 30 0.43 7.65 -15.82
N THR A 31 0.93 6.49 -16.20
CA THR A 31 0.83 5.28 -15.37
C THR A 31 1.54 5.46 -14.02
N ALA A 32 2.74 6.05 -14.01
CA ALA A 32 3.47 6.33 -12.78
C ALA A 32 2.70 7.30 -11.86
N ARG A 33 2.06 8.33 -12.44
CA ARG A 33 1.23 9.27 -11.71
C ARG A 33 0.02 8.58 -11.08
N GLN A 34 -0.68 7.73 -11.82
CA GLN A 34 -1.82 6.96 -11.33
C GLN A 34 -1.43 6.01 -10.18
N VAL A 35 -0.30 5.33 -10.29
CA VAL A 35 0.24 4.48 -9.20
C VAL A 35 0.53 5.31 -7.97
N GLN A 36 1.19 6.46 -8.12
CA GLN A 36 1.51 7.35 -7.01
C GLN A 36 0.25 7.88 -6.32
N GLU A 37 -0.76 8.26 -7.10
CA GLU A 37 -2.05 8.71 -6.59
C GLU A 37 -2.77 7.60 -5.81
N ALA A 38 -2.84 6.39 -6.34
CA ALA A 38 -3.41 5.25 -5.66
C ALA A 38 -2.67 4.95 -4.34
N MET A 39 -1.34 4.95 -4.33
CA MET A 39 -0.56 4.75 -3.11
C MET A 39 -0.81 5.83 -2.06
N MET A 40 -0.97 7.07 -2.46
CA MET A 40 -1.33 8.18 -1.58
C MET A 40 -2.73 7.97 -0.98
N GLN A 41 -3.71 7.57 -1.79
CA GLN A 41 -5.07 7.28 -1.32
C GLN A 41 -5.09 6.16 -0.27
N TYR A 42 -4.40 5.04 -0.53
CA TYR A 42 -4.27 3.95 0.45
C TYR A 42 -3.57 4.39 1.74
N SER A 43 -2.54 5.24 1.64
CA SER A 43 -1.87 5.79 2.82
C SER A 43 -2.79 6.69 3.64
N CYS A 44 -3.65 7.47 2.98
CA CYS A 44 -4.65 8.29 3.66
C CYS A 44 -5.73 7.43 4.33
N ALA A 45 -6.24 6.40 3.65
CA ALA A 45 -7.20 5.46 4.21
C ALA A 45 -6.67 4.76 5.48
N ILE A 46 -5.40 4.35 5.47
CA ILE A 46 -4.74 3.79 6.66
C ILE A 46 -4.73 4.79 7.82
N ARG A 47 -4.42 6.05 7.56
CA ARG A 47 -4.39 7.07 8.63
C ARG A 47 -5.76 7.30 9.24
N GLU A 48 -6.80 7.41 8.41
CA GLU A 48 -8.19 7.52 8.86
C GLU A 48 -8.58 6.31 9.72
N PHE A 49 -8.34 5.11 9.22
CA PHE A 49 -8.71 3.89 9.93
C PHE A 49 -7.91 3.67 11.22
N LYS A 50 -6.61 3.97 11.19
CA LYS A 50 -5.76 3.91 12.39
C LYS A 50 -6.25 4.86 13.48
N THR A 51 -6.61 6.10 13.11
CA THR A 51 -7.16 7.08 14.05
C THR A 51 -8.45 6.58 14.68
N LYS A 52 -9.35 5.95 13.91
CA LYS A 52 -10.57 5.32 14.47
C LYS A 52 -10.25 4.27 15.53
N LEU A 53 -9.29 3.39 15.26
CA LEU A 53 -8.85 2.37 16.21
C LEU A 53 -8.25 2.98 17.48
N GLU A 54 -7.47 4.04 17.36
CA GLU A 54 -6.90 4.77 18.48
C GLU A 54 -7.99 5.41 19.34
N VAL A 55 -8.99 6.05 18.72
CA VAL A 55 -10.15 6.63 19.43
C VAL A 55 -10.94 5.55 20.16
N LEU A 56 -11.21 4.42 19.54
CA LEU A 56 -11.90 3.29 20.18
C LEU A 56 -11.09 2.73 21.35
N ASN A 57 -9.77 2.63 21.20
CA ASN A 57 -8.90 2.18 22.28
C ASN A 57 -8.93 3.14 23.48
N ASP A 58 -8.91 4.44 23.24
CA ASP A 58 -9.00 5.45 24.30
C ASP A 58 -10.32 5.34 25.06
N GLU A 59 -11.44 5.19 24.34
CA GLU A 59 -12.76 5.01 24.95
C GLU A 59 -12.84 3.71 25.77
N LEU A 60 -12.39 2.60 25.22
CA LEU A 60 -12.40 1.31 25.90
C LEU A 60 -11.45 1.29 27.11
N SER A 61 -10.33 1.98 27.03
CA SER A 61 -9.38 2.10 28.13
C SER A 61 -9.99 2.84 29.33
N MET A 62 -10.77 3.87 29.06
CA MET A 62 -11.52 4.58 30.12
C MET A 62 -12.56 3.67 30.78
N ARG A 63 -13.29 2.88 29.99
CA ARG A 63 -14.36 2.01 30.52
C ARG A 63 -13.83 0.81 31.27
N ASN A 64 -12.75 0.20 30.81
CA ASN A 64 -12.25 -1.08 31.28
C ASN A 64 -11.06 -0.96 32.25
N ALA A 65 -10.59 0.26 32.53
CA ALA A 65 -9.38 0.54 33.32
C ALA A 65 -8.12 -0.21 32.82
N ARG A 66 -8.09 -0.57 31.54
CA ARG A 66 -6.96 -1.21 30.85
C ARG A 66 -7.01 -0.91 29.35
N ASN A 67 -5.89 -1.05 28.67
CA ASN A 67 -5.80 -0.91 27.22
C ASN A 67 -6.14 -2.25 26.54
N PRO A 68 -7.27 -2.35 25.80
CA PRO A 68 -7.61 -3.55 25.07
C PRO A 68 -6.71 -3.75 23.83
N ILE A 69 -6.25 -2.67 23.21
CA ILE A 69 -5.31 -2.71 22.11
C ILE A 69 -3.89 -2.47 22.63
N GLU A 70 -3.00 -3.44 22.46
CA GLU A 70 -1.59 -3.33 22.84
C GLU A 70 -0.75 -2.68 21.75
N MET A 71 -1.09 -2.92 20.47
CA MET A 71 -0.31 -2.44 19.33
C MET A 71 -1.17 -2.30 18.08
N ILE A 72 -0.92 -1.23 17.35
CA ILE A 72 -1.45 -1.01 16.00
C ILE A 72 -0.27 -0.84 15.06
N LYS A 73 -0.15 -1.73 14.06
CA LYS A 73 0.81 -1.62 12.96
C LYS A 73 0.09 -1.41 11.65
N ALA A 74 0.50 -0.41 10.90
CA ALA A 74 -0.07 -0.09 9.60
C ALA A 74 0.99 -0.19 8.51
N ARG A 75 0.61 -0.69 7.34
CA ARG A 75 1.50 -0.85 6.19
C ARG A 75 0.75 -0.68 4.89
N VAL A 76 1.34 0.08 3.96
CA VAL A 76 0.98 0.06 2.54
C VAL A 76 1.95 -0.85 1.80
N LYS A 77 1.41 -1.75 0.98
CA LYS A 77 2.21 -2.65 0.15
C LYS A 77 3.00 -1.86 -0.87
N LYS A 78 4.28 -2.18 -1.03
CA LYS A 78 5.13 -1.49 -2.00
C LYS A 78 4.70 -1.80 -3.44
N PRO A 79 4.80 -0.86 -4.38
CA PRO A 79 4.43 -1.07 -5.79
C PRO A 79 5.06 -2.32 -6.40
N LYS A 80 6.34 -2.59 -6.13
CA LYS A 80 7.02 -3.82 -6.56
C LYS A 80 6.30 -5.08 -6.11
N SER A 81 5.92 -5.14 -4.84
CA SER A 81 5.21 -6.30 -4.27
C SER A 81 3.79 -6.47 -4.83
N ILE A 82 3.15 -5.36 -5.23
CA ILE A 82 1.86 -5.39 -5.92
C ILE A 82 2.02 -6.02 -7.30
N VAL A 83 3.00 -5.56 -8.07
CA VAL A 83 3.32 -6.10 -9.41
C VAL A 83 3.62 -7.60 -9.32
N GLU A 84 4.50 -8.01 -8.42
CA GLU A 84 4.85 -9.42 -8.21
C GLU A 84 3.63 -10.28 -7.88
N LYS A 85 2.70 -9.75 -7.06
CA LYS A 85 1.49 -10.48 -6.69
C LYS A 85 0.51 -10.61 -7.86
N LEU A 86 0.32 -9.55 -8.65
CA LEU A 86 -0.51 -9.58 -9.85
C LEU A 86 0.04 -10.57 -10.87
N GLN A 87 1.35 -10.54 -11.14
CA GLN A 87 2.03 -11.48 -12.04
C GLN A 87 1.86 -12.93 -11.58
N ARG A 88 2.09 -13.20 -10.31
CA ARG A 88 1.94 -14.55 -9.75
C ARG A 88 0.51 -15.09 -9.87
N ARG A 89 -0.50 -14.22 -9.85
CA ARG A 89 -1.91 -14.58 -10.05
C ARG A 89 -2.34 -14.58 -11.51
N GLY A 90 -1.44 -14.24 -12.44
CA GLY A 90 -1.76 -14.14 -13.88
C GLY A 90 -2.73 -13.02 -14.21
N LEU A 91 -2.74 -11.95 -13.41
CA LEU A 91 -3.63 -10.80 -13.57
C LEU A 91 -2.96 -9.66 -14.36
N PRO A 92 -3.75 -8.83 -15.08
CA PRO A 92 -3.22 -7.66 -15.77
C PRO A 92 -2.49 -6.70 -14.83
N LEU A 93 -1.43 -6.05 -15.31
CA LEU A 93 -0.72 -5.00 -14.58
C LEU A 93 -1.41 -3.65 -14.81
N SER A 94 -2.51 -3.41 -14.11
CA SER A 94 -3.28 -2.17 -14.19
C SER A 94 -3.79 -1.75 -12.80
N ILE A 95 -4.13 -0.48 -12.65
CA ILE A 95 -4.73 0.04 -11.41
C ILE A 95 -6.07 -0.67 -11.15
N GLU A 96 -6.91 -0.83 -12.18
CA GLU A 96 -8.20 -1.53 -12.07
C GLU A 96 -8.03 -2.97 -11.58
N SER A 97 -7.03 -3.68 -12.11
CA SER A 97 -6.72 -5.05 -11.68
C SER A 97 -6.25 -5.09 -10.23
N MET A 98 -5.44 -4.13 -9.82
CA MET A 98 -4.97 -3.99 -8.45
C MET A 98 -6.14 -3.76 -7.48
N GLU A 99 -7.00 -2.80 -7.76
CA GLU A 99 -8.16 -2.44 -6.92
C GLU A 99 -9.19 -3.56 -6.85
N SER A 100 -9.43 -4.24 -7.95
CA SER A 100 -10.46 -5.29 -8.03
C SER A 100 -10.03 -6.64 -7.44
N ASN A 101 -8.73 -6.91 -7.35
CA ASN A 101 -8.23 -8.25 -7.02
C ASN A 101 -7.34 -8.32 -5.78
N LEU A 102 -6.92 -7.19 -5.21
CA LEU A 102 -6.03 -7.16 -4.07
C LEU A 102 -6.66 -6.43 -2.88
N ASP A 103 -6.94 -7.17 -1.81
CA ASP A 103 -7.50 -6.65 -0.57
C ASP A 103 -6.41 -6.28 0.48
N ASP A 104 -5.13 -6.51 0.16
CA ASP A 104 -4.03 -6.37 1.10
C ASP A 104 -3.01 -5.28 0.74
N ILE A 105 -3.42 -4.31 -0.08
CA ILE A 105 -2.59 -3.15 -0.44
C ILE A 105 -2.39 -2.25 0.78
N ALA A 106 -3.46 -1.91 1.45
CA ALA A 106 -3.46 -1.23 2.74
C ALA A 106 -3.77 -2.25 3.83
N GLY A 107 -2.91 -2.39 4.82
CA GLY A 107 -3.09 -3.33 5.92
C GLY A 107 -2.88 -2.67 7.27
N VAL A 108 -3.79 -2.91 8.20
CA VAL A 108 -3.67 -2.54 9.60
C VAL A 108 -3.74 -3.80 10.45
N ARG A 109 -2.72 -4.02 11.25
CA ARG A 109 -2.67 -5.13 12.22
C ARG A 109 -2.90 -4.57 13.61
N VAL A 110 -3.92 -5.11 14.27
CA VAL A 110 -4.27 -4.80 15.66
C VAL A 110 -3.95 -5.99 16.53
N ILE A 111 -3.19 -5.79 17.60
CA ILE A 111 -2.89 -6.80 18.60
C ILE A 111 -3.64 -6.42 19.87
N CYS A 112 -4.52 -7.32 20.31
CA CYS A 112 -5.32 -7.15 21.51
C CYS A 112 -4.80 -8.02 22.66
N SER A 113 -5.07 -7.60 23.89
CA SER A 113 -4.70 -8.33 25.09
C SER A 113 -5.48 -9.66 25.23
N PHE A 114 -6.76 -9.66 24.83
CA PHE A 114 -7.64 -10.82 24.94
C PHE A 114 -8.46 -11.02 23.66
N VAL A 115 -8.91 -12.25 23.44
CA VAL A 115 -9.77 -12.60 22.30
C VAL A 115 -11.08 -11.82 22.32
N ASP A 116 -11.68 -11.62 23.49
CA ASP A 116 -12.94 -10.89 23.63
C ASP A 116 -12.81 -9.43 23.19
N ASP A 117 -11.65 -8.81 23.37
CA ASP A 117 -11.37 -7.45 22.89
C ASP A 117 -11.43 -7.37 21.37
N ILE A 118 -10.95 -8.41 20.67
CA ILE A 118 -11.00 -8.49 19.20
C ILE A 118 -12.45 -8.43 18.72
N TYR A 119 -13.32 -9.22 19.33
CA TYR A 119 -14.74 -9.24 18.98
C TYR A 119 -15.47 -7.97 19.37
N GLU A 120 -15.10 -7.34 20.49
CA GLU A 120 -15.68 -6.05 20.90
C GLU A 120 -15.32 -4.95 19.89
N ILE A 121 -14.06 -4.83 19.53
CA ILE A 121 -13.59 -3.86 18.52
C ILE A 121 -14.26 -4.11 17.17
N SER A 122 -14.38 -5.37 16.74
CA SER A 122 -15.08 -5.71 15.50
C SER A 122 -16.52 -5.20 15.52
N ARG A 123 -17.28 -5.50 16.58
CA ARG A 123 -18.67 -5.03 16.71
C ARG A 123 -18.79 -3.51 16.75
N MET A 124 -17.80 -2.80 17.33
CA MET A 124 -17.79 -1.35 17.34
C MET A 124 -17.55 -0.78 15.95
N LEU A 125 -16.63 -1.36 15.18
CA LEU A 125 -16.37 -0.96 13.79
C LEU A 125 -17.59 -1.23 12.89
N GLU A 126 -18.27 -2.37 13.06
CA GLU A 126 -19.46 -2.73 12.30
C GLU A 126 -20.64 -1.76 12.51
N ARG A 127 -20.66 -1.02 13.62
CA ARG A 127 -21.68 -0.02 13.94
C ARG A 127 -21.38 1.39 13.47
N GLN A 128 -20.17 1.63 12.93
CA GLN A 128 -19.79 2.95 12.43
C GLN A 128 -20.34 3.15 11.02
N ASP A 129 -21.06 4.25 10.80
CA ASP A 129 -21.70 4.55 9.51
C ASP A 129 -20.71 4.81 8.38
N ASP A 130 -19.47 5.16 8.73
CA ASP A 130 -18.38 5.45 7.78
C ASP A 130 -17.39 4.29 7.60
N VAL A 131 -17.73 3.09 8.08
CA VAL A 131 -16.98 1.86 7.85
C VAL A 131 -17.86 0.84 7.15
N THR A 132 -17.55 0.52 5.93
CA THR A 132 -18.25 -0.53 5.18
C THR A 132 -17.50 -1.84 5.32
N ILE A 133 -18.15 -2.85 5.86
CA ILE A 133 -17.58 -4.20 6.00
C ILE A 133 -17.81 -4.98 4.70
N ILE A 134 -16.74 -5.33 4.01
CA ILE A 134 -16.79 -6.11 2.76
C ILE A 134 -16.78 -7.61 3.05
N ALA A 135 -15.89 -8.06 3.96
CA ALA A 135 -15.81 -9.45 4.35
C ALA A 135 -15.19 -9.62 5.74
N ILE A 136 -15.58 -10.70 6.40
CA ILE A 136 -15.01 -11.13 7.67
C ILE A 136 -14.58 -12.61 7.52
N LYS A 137 -13.36 -12.92 8.00
CA LYS A 137 -12.82 -14.26 8.09
C LYS A 137 -12.34 -14.50 9.52
N ASP A 138 -13.10 -15.30 10.26
CA ASP A 138 -12.81 -15.61 11.66
C ASP A 138 -11.98 -16.89 11.78
N TYR A 139 -10.65 -16.74 11.71
CA TYR A 139 -9.71 -17.83 11.94
C TYR A 139 -9.42 -18.08 13.43
N ILE A 140 -10.09 -17.39 14.33
CA ILE A 140 -10.07 -17.70 15.76
C ILE A 140 -11.01 -18.85 16.03
N LYS A 141 -12.26 -18.79 15.52
CA LYS A 141 -13.25 -19.86 15.62
C LYS A 141 -12.91 -21.05 14.72
N ALA A 142 -12.41 -20.79 13.52
CA ALA A 142 -12.03 -21.80 12.54
C ALA A 142 -10.56 -21.59 12.10
N PRO A 143 -9.57 -22.02 12.91
CA PRO A 143 -8.16 -21.87 12.57
C PRO A 143 -7.81 -22.56 11.26
N LYS A 144 -6.80 -22.04 10.55
CA LYS A 144 -6.26 -22.72 9.36
C LYS A 144 -5.58 -24.03 9.75
N GLU A 145 -5.44 -24.94 8.79
CA GLU A 145 -4.80 -26.26 8.99
C GLU A 145 -3.40 -26.15 9.61
N ASN A 146 -2.65 -25.11 9.30
CA ASN A 146 -1.33 -24.85 9.87
C ASN A 146 -1.36 -24.20 11.28
N GLY A 147 -2.53 -24.12 11.92
CA GLY A 147 -2.71 -23.53 13.24
C GLY A 147 -2.80 -22.01 13.29
N TYR A 148 -2.76 -21.32 12.13
CA TYR A 148 -2.89 -19.88 12.09
C TYR A 148 -4.24 -19.40 12.62
N ARG A 149 -4.22 -18.49 13.58
CA ARG A 149 -5.39 -17.89 14.22
C ARG A 149 -5.34 -16.39 14.11
N SER A 150 -6.42 -15.79 13.60
CA SER A 150 -6.57 -14.36 13.48
C SER A 150 -8.01 -14.02 13.11
N TYR A 151 -8.41 -12.79 13.34
CA TYR A 151 -9.68 -12.26 12.87
C TYR A 151 -9.40 -11.25 11.76
N HIS A 152 -9.87 -11.51 10.55
CA HIS A 152 -9.65 -10.66 9.39
C HIS A 152 -10.92 -9.91 9.03
N MET A 153 -10.80 -8.61 8.85
CA MET A 153 -11.84 -7.75 8.28
C MET A 153 -11.32 -7.09 7.01
N ILE A 154 -12.10 -7.15 5.95
CA ILE A 154 -11.89 -6.33 4.75
C ILE A 154 -12.90 -5.22 4.83
N VAL A 155 -12.41 -3.98 4.85
CA VAL A 155 -13.22 -2.79 5.05
C VAL A 155 -12.94 -1.71 4.02
N GLU A 156 -13.95 -0.88 3.75
CA GLU A 156 -13.81 0.37 3.03
C GLU A 156 -14.09 1.53 3.99
N VAL A 157 -13.29 2.56 3.87
CA VAL A 157 -13.46 3.81 4.62
C VAL A 157 -13.40 4.99 3.66
N PRO A 158 -14.27 6.00 3.82
CA PRO A 158 -14.23 7.21 3.00
C PRO A 158 -13.00 8.04 3.36
N VAL A 159 -12.37 8.61 2.34
CA VAL A 159 -11.31 9.59 2.50
C VAL A 159 -11.71 10.82 1.70
N PHE A 160 -11.79 11.96 2.35
CA PHE A 160 -12.19 13.22 1.72
C PHE A 160 -10.96 14.01 1.31
N PHE A 161 -10.83 14.26 0.01
CA PHE A 161 -9.79 15.09 -0.58
C PHE A 161 -10.33 16.47 -0.94
N SER A 162 -9.43 17.42 -1.23
CA SER A 162 -9.80 18.81 -1.52
C SER A 162 -10.71 18.98 -2.75
N SER A 163 -10.75 17.99 -3.62
CA SER A 163 -11.54 17.98 -4.87
C SER A 163 -12.75 17.05 -4.83
N SER A 164 -13.08 16.48 -3.69
CA SER A 164 -14.22 15.56 -3.52
C SER A 164 -15.38 16.19 -2.79
#